data_167fa10e4eb0cf39f4a96b84f0f02dbe
#
_entry.id   167fa10e4eb0cf39f4a96b84f0f02dbe
#
_cell.length_a   1.000
_cell.length_b   1.000
_cell.length_c   1.000
_cell.angle_alpha   90.00
_cell.angle_beta   90.00
_cell.angle_gamma   90.00
#
_symmetry.space_group_name_H-M   'P 1'
#
loop_
_entity.id
_entity.type
_entity.pdbx_description
1 polymer ?
#
loop_
_entity_poly.entity_id
_entity_poly.type
_entity_poly.pdbx_seq_one_letter_code
_entity_poly.pdbx_strand_id
1 'polypeptide(L)'
;MNQEKKQKLAPAIKAVLKKYGMKGTIGVRHNMSLVVNIKCGKLDLLGAAQKHADMVNEQRGMKYQGDVGNYLQVNEFYAAEWARKVGEEEIANFYDELIAAMKGNGWYNNSDPMTDYFDIAYYTDINVGKWDKGYELAA
;
A
#
# COMPACT_ATOMS: atom_id res chain seq x y z
N MET A 1 -3.86 -17.29 3.44
CA MET A 1 -3.41 -17.00 2.04
C MET A 1 -2.48 -18.12 1.59
N ASN A 2 -2.67 -18.65 0.42
CA ASN A 2 -1.78 -19.64 -0.17
C ASN A 2 -1.45 -19.27 -1.61
N GLN A 3 -0.57 -20.06 -2.26
CA GLN A 3 -0.12 -19.77 -3.62
C GLN A 3 -1.27 -19.85 -4.63
N GLU A 4 -2.21 -20.75 -4.44
CA GLU A 4 -3.37 -20.88 -5.33
C GLU A 4 -4.24 -19.61 -5.31
N LYS A 5 -4.57 -19.10 -4.12
CA LYS A 5 -5.32 -17.86 -3.98
C LYS A 5 -4.56 -16.67 -4.57
N LYS A 6 -3.24 -16.60 -4.33
CA LYS A 6 -2.39 -15.58 -4.93
C LYS A 6 -2.48 -15.61 -6.45
N GLN A 7 -2.42 -16.79 -7.08
CA GLN A 7 -2.51 -16.92 -8.52
C GLN A 7 -3.85 -16.42 -9.07
N LYS A 8 -4.94 -16.61 -8.33
CA LYS A 8 -6.26 -16.11 -8.72
C LYS A 8 -6.35 -14.57 -8.65
N LEU A 9 -5.68 -13.97 -7.69
CA LEU A 9 -5.71 -12.53 -7.46
C LEU A 9 -4.67 -11.77 -8.31
N ALA A 10 -3.58 -12.43 -8.68
CA ALA A 10 -2.46 -11.79 -9.37
C ALA A 10 -2.84 -11.06 -10.67
N PRO A 11 -3.71 -11.59 -11.56
CA PRO A 11 -4.05 -10.88 -12.80
C PRO A 11 -4.64 -9.49 -12.56
N ALA A 12 -5.57 -9.35 -11.62
CA ALA A 12 -6.17 -8.06 -11.29
C ALA A 12 -5.14 -7.10 -10.68
N ILE A 13 -4.27 -7.59 -9.81
CA ILE A 13 -3.20 -6.78 -9.21
C ILE A 13 -2.23 -6.29 -10.29
N LYS A 14 -1.81 -7.18 -11.18
CA LYS A 14 -0.92 -6.83 -12.29
C LYS A 14 -1.56 -5.81 -13.23
N ALA A 15 -2.86 -5.92 -13.47
CA ALA A 15 -3.59 -4.97 -14.30
C ALA A 15 -3.56 -3.56 -13.69
N VAL A 16 -3.75 -3.44 -12.38
CA VAL A 16 -3.67 -2.15 -11.68
C VAL A 16 -2.26 -1.57 -11.77
N LEU A 17 -1.24 -2.38 -11.48
CA LEU A 17 0.14 -1.94 -11.56
C LEU A 17 0.46 -1.41 -12.98
N LYS A 18 0.08 -2.16 -14.00
CA LYS A 18 0.29 -1.76 -15.40
C LYS A 18 -0.44 -0.47 -15.75
N LYS A 19 -1.70 -0.34 -15.31
CA LYS A 19 -2.52 0.85 -15.56
C LYS A 19 -1.82 2.13 -15.09
N TYR A 20 -1.17 2.07 -13.94
CA TYR A 20 -0.50 3.23 -13.35
C TYR A 20 1.00 3.31 -13.64
N GLY A 21 1.51 2.43 -14.49
CA GLY A 21 2.93 2.44 -14.86
C GLY A 21 3.86 2.03 -13.74
N MET A 22 3.41 1.11 -12.88
CA MET A 22 4.15 0.65 -11.71
C MET A 22 4.71 -0.74 -11.94
N LYS A 23 5.84 -1.06 -11.30
CA LYS A 23 6.46 -2.38 -11.35
C LYS A 23 6.67 -2.90 -9.93
N GLY A 24 6.36 -4.16 -9.73
CA GLY A 24 6.50 -4.78 -8.42
C GLY A 24 6.32 -6.29 -8.48
N THR A 25 6.38 -6.91 -7.32
CA THR A 25 6.22 -8.35 -7.15
C THR A 25 5.04 -8.65 -6.23
N ILE A 26 4.46 -9.82 -6.41
CA ILE A 26 3.33 -10.33 -5.61
C ILE A 26 3.82 -11.59 -4.91
N GLY A 27 3.65 -11.67 -3.61
CA GLY A 27 4.10 -12.80 -2.82
C GLY A 27 3.13 -13.18 -1.70
N VAL A 28 3.45 -14.29 -1.05
CA VAL A 28 2.74 -14.77 0.14
C VAL A 28 3.75 -14.85 1.27
N ARG A 29 3.36 -14.36 2.45
CA ARG A 29 4.21 -14.42 3.64
C ARG A 29 3.50 -15.18 4.74
N HIS A 30 4.16 -16.21 5.27
CA HIS A 30 3.68 -17.05 6.39
C HIS A 30 2.28 -17.65 6.18
N ASN A 31 1.88 -17.86 4.93
CA ASN A 31 0.53 -18.35 4.57
C ASN A 31 -0.62 -17.47 5.13
N MET A 32 -0.32 -16.25 5.56
CA MET A 32 -1.30 -15.34 6.17
C MET A 32 -1.47 -14.05 5.41
N SER A 33 -0.43 -13.58 4.71
CA SER A 33 -0.42 -12.27 4.08
C SER A 33 -0.21 -12.35 2.58
N LEU A 34 -0.99 -11.58 1.83
CA LEU A 34 -0.72 -11.26 0.43
C LEU A 34 0.12 -9.99 0.40
N VAL A 35 1.30 -10.06 -0.21
CA VAL A 35 2.26 -8.98 -0.19
C VAL A 35 2.50 -8.46 -1.60
N VAL A 36 2.37 -7.16 -1.79
CA VAL A 36 2.79 -6.48 -3.03
C VAL A 36 3.96 -5.58 -2.70
N ASN A 37 5.10 -5.83 -3.36
CA ASN A 37 6.30 -5.01 -3.21
C ASN A 37 6.48 -4.17 -4.48
N ILE A 38 6.31 -2.86 -4.38
CA ILE A 38 6.43 -1.93 -5.50
C ILE A 38 7.88 -1.44 -5.57
N LYS A 39 8.56 -1.75 -6.68
CA LYS A 39 9.99 -1.45 -6.83
C LYS A 39 10.25 -0.11 -7.49
N CYS A 40 9.47 0.23 -8.50
CA CYS A 40 9.63 1.46 -9.25
C CYS A 40 8.33 1.78 -10.01
N GLY A 41 8.24 2.97 -10.53
CA GLY A 41 7.11 3.37 -11.36
C GLY A 41 6.99 4.87 -11.54
N LYS A 42 5.90 5.28 -12.18
CA LYS A 42 5.65 6.66 -12.57
C LYS A 42 5.11 7.53 -11.43
N LEU A 43 4.46 6.93 -10.43
CA LEU A 43 3.86 7.69 -9.33
C LEU A 43 4.87 7.93 -8.22
N ASP A 44 4.95 9.17 -7.76
CA ASP A 44 5.85 9.55 -6.66
C ASP A 44 5.21 9.21 -5.30
N LEU A 45 5.19 7.93 -4.98
CA LEU A 45 4.55 7.43 -3.76
C LEU A 45 5.25 7.95 -2.49
N LEU A 46 6.57 8.02 -2.52
CA LEU A 46 7.35 8.53 -1.38
C LEU A 46 7.15 10.04 -1.23
N GLY A 47 7.08 10.77 -2.34
CA GLY A 47 6.82 12.20 -2.32
C GLY A 47 5.45 12.54 -1.74
N ALA A 48 4.42 11.78 -2.09
CA ALA A 48 3.08 11.96 -1.52
C ALA A 48 3.08 11.72 -0.01
N ALA A 49 3.76 10.68 0.44
CA ALA A 49 3.89 10.39 1.88
C ALA A 49 4.63 11.50 2.60
N GLN A 50 5.69 12.06 1.99
CA GLN A 50 6.44 13.18 2.56
C GLN A 50 5.58 14.44 2.66
N LYS A 51 4.79 14.75 1.64
CA LYS A 51 3.85 15.89 1.66
C LYS A 51 2.87 15.76 2.82
N HIS A 52 2.34 14.57 3.03
CA HIS A 52 1.41 14.33 4.14
C HIS A 52 2.11 14.51 5.50
N ALA A 53 3.32 13.96 5.67
CA ALA A 53 4.09 14.12 6.90
C ALA A 53 4.39 15.60 7.18
N ASP A 54 4.78 16.35 6.16
CA ASP A 54 5.05 17.79 6.26
C ASP A 54 3.79 18.56 6.66
N MET A 55 2.63 18.22 6.09
CA MET A 55 1.35 18.83 6.43
C MET A 55 1.00 18.60 7.90
N VAL A 56 1.16 17.37 8.39
CA VAL A 56 0.88 17.04 9.80
C VAL A 56 1.81 17.80 10.72
N ASN A 57 3.10 17.87 10.39
CA ASN A 57 4.08 18.61 11.18
C ASN A 57 3.76 20.11 11.24
N GLU A 58 3.34 20.70 10.12
CA GLU A 58 2.93 22.10 10.07
C GLU A 58 1.69 22.34 10.92
N GLN A 59 0.66 21.50 10.82
CA GLN A 59 -0.56 21.63 11.60
C GLN A 59 -0.31 21.51 13.11
N ARG A 60 0.66 20.69 13.51
CA ARG A 60 1.01 20.51 14.92
C ARG A 60 2.03 21.52 15.44
N GLY A 61 2.64 22.30 14.55
CA GLY A 61 3.65 23.29 14.92
C GLY A 61 4.95 22.69 15.41
N MET A 62 5.19 21.40 15.13
CA MET A 62 6.42 20.70 15.54
C MET A 62 6.67 19.52 14.61
N LYS A 63 7.89 18.98 14.61
CA LYS A 63 8.22 17.78 13.85
C LYS A 63 7.67 16.55 14.56
N TYR A 64 6.39 16.27 14.33
CA TYR A 64 5.68 15.13 14.91
C TYR A 64 5.99 13.83 14.16
N GLN A 65 6.07 13.89 12.82
CA GLN A 65 6.42 12.75 11.98
C GLN A 65 7.82 12.91 11.41
N GLY A 66 8.56 11.81 11.35
CA GLY A 66 9.87 11.78 10.73
C GLY A 66 9.81 11.91 9.22
N ASP A 67 10.95 12.18 8.60
CA ASP A 67 11.05 12.23 7.15
C ASP A 67 10.86 10.84 6.55
N VAL A 68 10.17 10.80 5.41
CA VAL A 68 10.04 9.58 4.63
C VAL A 68 11.37 9.32 3.93
N GLY A 69 11.92 8.12 4.09
CA GLY A 69 13.17 7.74 3.44
C GLY A 69 12.94 7.25 2.01
N ASN A 70 13.75 6.29 1.59
CA ASN A 70 13.67 5.72 0.25
C ASN A 70 12.78 4.48 0.18
N TYR A 71 12.11 4.12 1.25
CA TYR A 71 11.15 3.03 1.29
C TYR A 71 10.02 3.38 2.27
N LEU A 72 8.89 2.68 2.11
CA LEU A 72 7.69 2.93 2.90
C LEU A 72 6.86 1.65 3.01
N GLN A 73 6.43 1.32 4.22
CA GLN A 73 5.34 0.37 4.41
C GLN A 73 4.04 1.15 4.38
N VAL A 74 3.17 0.83 3.42
CA VAL A 74 1.94 1.57 3.19
C VAL A 74 0.91 1.24 4.25
N ASN A 75 0.31 2.27 4.86
CA ASN A 75 -0.86 2.09 5.71
C ASN A 75 -2.09 1.95 4.82
N GLU A 76 -2.54 0.72 4.59
CA GLU A 76 -3.63 0.41 3.66
C GLU A 76 -4.97 1.05 4.05
N PHE A 77 -5.16 1.38 5.33
CA PHE A 77 -6.41 1.97 5.80
C PHE A 77 -6.51 3.46 5.46
N TYR A 78 -5.40 4.17 5.41
CA TYR A 78 -5.38 5.63 5.30
C TYR A 78 -4.60 6.17 4.12
N ALA A 79 -3.84 5.34 3.40
CA ALA A 79 -2.93 5.81 2.36
C ALA A 79 -3.65 6.64 1.28
N ALA A 80 -4.81 6.19 0.81
CA ALA A 80 -5.58 6.91 -0.20
C ALA A 80 -6.11 8.25 0.36
N GLU A 81 -6.64 8.25 1.58
CA GLU A 81 -7.11 9.46 2.23
C GLU A 81 -5.98 10.49 2.40
N TRP A 82 -4.82 10.04 2.88
CA TRP A 82 -3.66 10.91 3.06
C TRP A 82 -3.17 11.50 1.74
N ALA A 83 -3.17 10.72 0.67
CA ALA A 83 -2.81 11.21 -0.65
C ALA A 83 -3.79 12.28 -1.14
N ARG A 84 -5.10 12.08 -0.93
CA ARG A 84 -6.12 13.06 -1.30
C ARG A 84 -5.96 14.37 -0.53
N LYS A 85 -5.60 14.30 0.74
CA LYS A 85 -5.40 15.49 1.58
C LYS A 85 -4.28 16.40 1.07
N VAL A 86 -3.32 15.85 0.34
CA VAL A 86 -2.21 16.62 -0.22
C VAL A 86 -2.32 16.83 -1.73
N GLY A 87 -3.52 16.59 -2.30
CA GLY A 87 -3.79 16.84 -3.70
C GLY A 87 -3.29 15.78 -4.68
N GLU A 88 -2.90 14.61 -4.18
CA GLU A 88 -2.38 13.51 -5.00
C GLU A 88 -3.48 12.50 -5.33
N GLU A 89 -4.48 12.95 -6.11
CA GLU A 89 -5.67 12.14 -6.42
C GLU A 89 -5.35 10.88 -7.22
N GLU A 90 -4.44 10.96 -8.18
CA GLU A 90 -4.05 9.79 -8.96
C GLU A 90 -3.40 8.71 -8.09
N ILE A 91 -2.57 9.10 -7.15
CA ILE A 91 -1.95 8.19 -6.19
C ILE A 91 -3.01 7.56 -5.28
N ALA A 92 -3.98 8.36 -4.83
CA ALA A 92 -5.08 7.86 -4.02
C ALA A 92 -5.90 6.81 -4.78
N ASN A 93 -6.22 7.07 -6.04
CA ASN A 93 -6.94 6.13 -6.89
C ASN A 93 -6.13 4.84 -7.11
N PHE A 94 -4.83 4.95 -7.29
CA PHE A 94 -3.94 3.80 -7.41
C PHE A 94 -4.04 2.90 -6.16
N TYR A 95 -3.93 3.48 -4.96
CA TYR A 95 -4.04 2.71 -3.72
C TYR A 95 -5.42 2.07 -3.57
N ASP A 96 -6.50 2.80 -3.85
CA ASP A 96 -7.85 2.24 -3.77
C ASP A 96 -8.02 1.04 -4.71
N GLU A 97 -7.58 1.17 -5.94
CA GLU A 97 -7.70 0.09 -6.93
C GLU A 97 -6.79 -1.10 -6.60
N LEU A 98 -5.57 -0.83 -6.12
CA LEU A 98 -4.63 -1.88 -5.73
C LEU A 98 -5.17 -2.69 -4.55
N ILE A 99 -5.66 -2.02 -3.52
CA ILE A 99 -6.21 -2.68 -2.33
C ILE A 99 -7.46 -3.48 -2.72
N ALA A 100 -8.35 -2.94 -3.56
CA ALA A 100 -9.52 -3.67 -4.04
C ALA A 100 -9.12 -4.93 -4.81
N ALA A 101 -8.11 -4.86 -5.67
CA ALA A 101 -7.60 -6.01 -6.41
C ALA A 101 -6.98 -7.07 -5.49
N MET A 102 -6.27 -6.64 -4.45
CA MET A 102 -5.67 -7.54 -3.46
C MET A 102 -6.73 -8.27 -2.63
N LYS A 103 -7.82 -7.60 -2.32
CA LYS A 103 -8.93 -8.21 -1.55
C LYS A 103 -9.80 -9.12 -2.39
N GLY A 104 -10.03 -8.77 -3.64
CA GLY A 104 -10.93 -9.55 -4.50
C GLY A 104 -12.36 -9.58 -3.95
N ASN A 105 -13.13 -10.58 -4.38
CA ASN A 105 -14.56 -10.66 -4.02
C ASN A 105 -14.84 -11.41 -2.72
N GLY A 106 -13.93 -12.23 -2.26
CA GLY A 106 -14.16 -13.12 -1.10
C GLY A 106 -13.50 -12.67 0.19
N TRP A 107 -12.88 -11.50 0.19
CA TRP A 107 -12.18 -11.02 1.39
C TRP A 107 -13.18 -10.59 2.47
N TYR A 108 -12.87 -10.92 3.71
CA TYR A 108 -13.69 -10.54 4.86
C TYR A 108 -12.83 -10.22 6.06
N ASN A 109 -13.39 -9.43 6.98
CA ASN A 109 -12.81 -9.19 8.30
C ASN A 109 -13.95 -9.13 9.32
N ASN A 110 -14.12 -10.23 10.06
CA ASN A 110 -15.11 -10.39 11.12
C ASN A 110 -14.48 -10.31 12.52
N SER A 111 -13.31 -9.71 12.61
CA SER A 111 -12.61 -9.58 13.90
C SER A 111 -13.36 -8.69 14.88
N ASP A 112 -13.30 -9.03 16.16
CA ASP A 112 -13.87 -8.25 17.25
C ASP A 112 -12.74 -7.72 18.13
N PRO A 113 -12.38 -6.45 18.03
CA PRO A 113 -11.29 -5.89 18.84
C PRO A 113 -11.60 -5.82 20.34
N MET A 114 -12.88 -5.87 20.71
CA MET A 114 -13.27 -5.85 22.13
C MET A 114 -12.98 -7.15 22.84
N THR A 115 -12.95 -8.27 22.11
CA THR A 115 -12.72 -9.61 22.65
C THR A 115 -11.39 -10.22 22.19
N ASP A 116 -10.55 -9.44 21.50
CA ASP A 116 -9.30 -9.90 20.88
C ASP A 116 -9.51 -11.07 19.90
N TYR A 117 -10.70 -11.16 19.32
CA TYR A 117 -11.03 -12.17 18.33
C TYR A 117 -10.65 -11.69 16.93
N PHE A 118 -9.79 -12.45 16.26
CA PHE A 118 -9.32 -12.12 14.92
C PHE A 118 -9.85 -13.14 13.92
N ASP A 119 -10.75 -12.70 13.03
CA ASP A 119 -11.31 -13.50 11.95
C ASP A 119 -11.20 -12.73 10.65
N ILE A 120 -10.07 -12.88 10.00
CA ILE A 120 -9.76 -12.18 8.76
C ILE A 120 -9.36 -13.22 7.69
N ALA A 121 -9.83 -13.02 6.45
CA ALA A 121 -9.55 -13.95 5.35
C ALA A 121 -8.04 -14.09 5.11
N TYR A 122 -7.35 -12.99 5.05
CA TYR A 122 -5.90 -12.87 4.96
C TYR A 122 -5.52 -11.39 5.15
N TYR A 123 -4.28 -11.16 5.50
CA TYR A 123 -3.74 -9.80 5.60
C TYR A 123 -3.24 -9.34 4.24
N THR A 124 -3.37 -8.04 3.99
CA THR A 124 -2.81 -7.38 2.82
C THR A 124 -1.66 -6.49 3.25
N ASP A 125 -0.56 -6.51 2.48
CA ASP A 125 0.66 -5.79 2.84
C ASP A 125 1.24 -5.16 1.57
N ILE A 126 1.44 -3.86 1.60
CA ILE A 126 1.97 -3.09 0.47
C ILE A 126 3.24 -2.39 0.92
N ASN A 127 4.35 -2.67 0.22
CA ASN A 127 5.63 -2.04 0.49
C ASN A 127 6.11 -1.27 -0.74
N VAL A 128 6.64 -0.07 -0.53
CA VAL A 128 7.22 0.78 -1.56
C VAL A 128 8.71 0.82 -1.33
N GLY A 129 9.47 0.16 -2.19
CA GLY A 129 10.92 0.01 -2.01
C GLY A 129 11.29 -0.93 -0.87
N LYS A 130 12.59 -0.99 -0.57
CA LYS A 130 13.17 -1.74 0.54
C LYS A 130 14.25 -0.91 1.21
N TRP A 131 14.61 -1.24 2.45
CA TRP A 131 15.66 -0.52 3.18
C TRP A 131 17.02 -0.56 2.47
N ASP A 132 17.32 -1.66 1.74
CA ASP A 132 18.58 -1.86 1.02
C ASP A 132 18.50 -1.49 -0.46
N LYS A 133 17.29 -1.32 -0.99
CA LYS A 133 17.04 -0.91 -2.37
C LYS A 133 15.77 -0.08 -2.44
N GLY A 134 15.93 1.23 -2.39
CA GLY A 134 14.83 2.16 -2.36
C GLY A 134 13.95 2.12 -3.61
N TYR A 135 12.78 2.72 -3.48
CA TYR A 135 11.85 2.91 -4.57
C TYR A 135 12.45 3.86 -5.62
N GLU A 136 12.36 3.48 -6.88
CA GLU A 136 12.86 4.28 -8.00
C GLU A 136 11.70 4.92 -8.76
N LEU A 137 11.69 6.25 -8.80
CA LEU A 137 10.71 7.00 -9.57
C LEU A 137 11.13 6.98 -11.04
N ALA A 138 10.26 6.43 -11.91
CA ALA A 138 10.52 6.39 -13.34
C ALA A 138 10.29 7.78 -13.95
N ALA A 139 11.19 8.15 -14.85
CA ALA A 139 11.09 9.40 -15.57
C ALA A 139 9.93 9.37 -16.59
#